data_1f911712b2adedc68aae16683e041658
#
_entry.id   1f911712b2adedc68aae16683e041658
#
_cell.length_a   1.000
_cell.length_b   1.000
_cell.length_c   1.000
_cell.angle_alpha   90.00
_cell.angle_beta   90.00
_cell.angle_gamma   90.00
#
_symmetry.space_group_name_H-M   'P 1'
#
loop_
_entity.id
_entity.type
_entity.pdbx_description
1 polymer ?
#
loop_
_entity_poly.entity_id
_entity_poly.type
_entity_poly.pdbx_seq_one_letter_code
_entity_poly.pdbx_strand_id
1 'polypeptide(L)'
;MSIARLAWSQLTSPRQERSMRSLLLSKIEVHPVKENDVLYMKRTRDFYRAQGYTNDYKWAHYDDVPFSRLQKPLSECKVAVVTTAMPDSKAGRSQRQVHSCASLPAPSSMYTDELSWHKNMTHTNDVSSFLPLVPLKRCEDQGLIDELGDRFYCIPTEYSQRNSLENDAPEILARCQQDVVDVAILVPL
;
A
#
# COMPACT_ATOMS: atom_id res chain seq x y z
N MET A 1 8.87 15.59 -18.20
CA MET A 1 7.81 15.13 -19.15
C MET A 1 7.79 13.62 -19.04
N SER A 2 6.66 13.04 -18.61
CA SER A 2 6.56 11.60 -18.29
C SER A 2 6.59 10.76 -19.56
N ILE A 3 7.38 9.66 -19.57
CA ILE A 3 7.52 8.70 -20.68
C ILE A 3 6.16 8.11 -21.10
N ALA A 4 5.21 7.98 -20.17
CA ALA A 4 3.82 7.61 -20.49
C ALA A 4 3.13 8.61 -21.43
N ARG A 5 3.51 9.90 -21.43
CA ARG A 5 3.00 10.89 -22.36
C ARG A 5 3.59 10.76 -23.77
N LEU A 6 4.83 10.29 -23.89
CA LEU A 6 5.49 10.11 -25.20
C LEU A 6 5.00 8.85 -25.93
N ALA A 7 4.77 7.74 -25.21
CA ALA A 7 4.26 6.51 -25.82
C ALA A 7 2.80 6.65 -26.30
N TRP A 8 1.98 7.47 -25.61
CA TRP A 8 0.60 7.72 -26.00
C TRP A 8 0.46 8.72 -27.14
N SER A 9 1.35 9.72 -27.24
CA SER A 9 1.31 10.73 -28.30
C SER A 9 1.69 10.20 -29.68
N GLN A 10 2.33 9.05 -29.76
CA GLN A 10 2.70 8.41 -31.03
C GLN A 10 1.63 7.46 -31.59
N LEU A 11 0.62 7.09 -30.77
CA LEU A 11 -0.40 6.10 -31.13
C LEU A 11 -1.80 6.68 -31.35
N THR A 12 -2.05 7.91 -30.93
CA THR A 12 -3.39 8.52 -31.03
C THR A 12 -3.31 9.98 -31.51
N SER A 13 -4.25 10.37 -32.38
CA SER A 13 -4.38 11.79 -32.75
C SER A 13 -4.89 12.62 -31.57
N PRO A 14 -4.60 13.93 -31.47
CA PRO A 14 -5.09 14.81 -30.39
C PRO A 14 -6.61 14.80 -30.20
N ARG A 15 -7.34 14.40 -31.24
CA ARG A 15 -8.80 14.27 -31.26
C ARG A 15 -9.25 12.97 -30.56
N GLN A 16 -8.49 11.88 -30.74
CA GLN A 16 -8.73 10.59 -30.07
C GLN A 16 -8.37 10.65 -28.59
N GLU A 17 -7.32 11.37 -28.24
CA GLU A 17 -6.94 11.59 -26.83
C GLU A 17 -7.99 12.38 -26.05
N ARG A 18 -8.57 13.43 -26.63
CA ARG A 18 -9.69 14.17 -26.02
C ARG A 18 -10.94 13.31 -25.90
N SER A 19 -11.26 12.50 -26.90
CA SER A 19 -12.41 11.61 -26.87
C SER A 19 -12.26 10.53 -25.81
N MET A 20 -11.07 9.91 -25.66
CA MET A 20 -10.82 8.90 -24.64
C MET A 20 -10.77 9.51 -23.23
N ARG A 21 -10.22 10.71 -23.04
CA ARG A 21 -10.29 11.44 -21.76
C ARG A 21 -11.71 11.78 -21.38
N SER A 22 -12.52 12.24 -22.32
CA SER A 22 -13.95 12.51 -22.10
C SER A 22 -14.71 11.25 -21.73
N LEU A 23 -14.44 10.11 -22.38
CA LEU A 23 -15.04 8.81 -22.09
C LEU A 23 -14.58 8.23 -20.72
N LEU A 24 -13.32 8.44 -20.33
CA LEU A 24 -12.82 8.02 -19.02
C LEU A 24 -13.40 8.89 -17.89
N LEU A 25 -13.49 10.19 -18.10
CA LEU A 25 -14.08 11.10 -17.10
C LEU A 25 -15.61 10.97 -17.00
N SER A 26 -16.30 10.59 -18.08
CA SER A 26 -17.75 10.32 -18.05
C SER A 26 -18.12 8.98 -17.39
N LYS A 27 -17.14 8.09 -17.15
CA LYS A 27 -17.34 6.81 -16.45
C LYS A 27 -17.01 6.88 -14.96
N ILE A 28 -16.50 7.99 -14.47
CA ILE A 28 -16.42 8.25 -13.02
C ILE A 28 -17.81 8.74 -12.61
N GLU A 29 -18.73 7.81 -12.45
CA GLU A 29 -19.96 8.10 -11.71
C GLU A 29 -19.56 8.38 -10.26
N VAL A 30 -19.51 9.66 -9.93
CA VAL A 30 -19.49 10.06 -8.51
C VAL A 30 -20.87 9.71 -7.97
N HIS A 31 -21.00 8.50 -7.43
CA HIS A 31 -22.23 8.12 -6.76
C HIS A 31 -22.45 9.11 -5.61
N PRO A 32 -23.64 9.69 -5.51
CA PRO A 32 -23.96 10.52 -4.36
C PRO A 32 -23.81 9.70 -3.10
N VAL A 33 -23.17 10.30 -2.08
CA VAL A 33 -23.03 9.70 -0.74
C VAL A 33 -24.41 9.18 -0.32
N LYS A 34 -24.57 7.87 -0.17
CA LYS A 34 -25.83 7.28 0.25
C LYS A 34 -26.04 7.64 1.71
N GLU A 35 -27.28 7.91 2.07
CA GLU A 35 -27.71 8.25 3.44
C GLU A 35 -27.26 7.21 4.50
N ASN A 36 -26.86 6.02 4.05
CA ASN A 36 -26.41 4.88 4.85
C ASN A 36 -24.88 4.74 4.95
N ASP A 37 -24.11 5.70 4.50
CA ASP A 37 -22.66 5.63 4.61
C ASP A 37 -22.23 5.64 6.08
N VAL A 38 -21.41 4.65 6.45
CA VAL A 38 -20.90 4.51 7.81
C VAL A 38 -19.70 5.41 8.00
N LEU A 39 -19.81 6.39 8.88
CA LEU A 39 -18.69 7.25 9.28
C LEU A 39 -17.78 6.49 10.25
N TYR A 40 -16.88 5.67 9.74
CA TYR A 40 -16.03 4.78 10.55
C TYR A 40 -15.24 5.50 11.64
N MET A 41 -14.61 6.62 11.32
CA MET A 41 -13.82 7.38 12.31
C MET A 41 -14.69 7.89 13.46
N LYS A 42 -15.90 8.42 13.16
CA LYS A 42 -16.85 8.84 14.18
C LYS A 42 -17.32 7.65 15.01
N ARG A 43 -17.68 6.54 14.38
CA ARG A 43 -18.15 5.32 15.06
C ARG A 43 -17.09 4.74 15.96
N THR A 44 -15.84 4.67 15.52
CA THR A 44 -14.71 4.21 16.33
C THR A 44 -14.53 5.08 17.57
N ARG A 45 -14.58 6.40 17.43
CA ARG A 45 -14.49 7.34 18.54
C ARG A 45 -15.65 7.15 19.54
N ASP A 46 -16.87 7.08 19.03
CA ASP A 46 -18.06 6.90 19.88
C ASP A 46 -18.01 5.56 20.64
N PHE A 47 -17.51 4.51 20.00
CA PHE A 47 -17.32 3.19 20.61
C PHE A 47 -16.31 3.24 21.78
N TYR A 48 -15.15 3.84 21.61
CA TYR A 48 -14.16 3.96 22.68
C TYR A 48 -14.61 4.90 23.81
N ARG A 49 -15.33 5.99 23.48
CA ARG A 49 -15.92 6.84 24.50
C ARG A 49 -16.96 6.09 25.35
N ALA A 50 -17.78 5.26 24.74
CA ALA A 50 -18.74 4.41 25.46
C ALA A 50 -18.06 3.40 26.40
N GLN A 51 -16.80 3.05 26.16
CA GLN A 51 -15.98 2.20 27.03
C GLN A 51 -15.22 2.98 28.12
N GLY A 52 -15.43 4.30 28.23
CA GLY A 52 -14.83 5.12 29.28
C GLY A 52 -13.49 5.77 28.89
N TYR A 53 -13.04 5.64 27.63
CA TYR A 53 -11.86 6.37 27.16
C TYR A 53 -12.23 7.85 26.95
N THR A 54 -11.60 8.73 27.71
CA THR A 54 -11.89 10.18 27.69
C THR A 54 -11.11 10.94 26.62
N ASN A 55 -9.98 10.40 26.18
CA ASN A 55 -9.13 11.02 25.17
C ASN A 55 -9.36 10.37 23.81
N ASP A 56 -9.76 11.17 22.84
CA ASP A 56 -9.86 10.71 21.46
C ASP A 56 -8.46 10.44 20.88
N TYR A 57 -8.38 9.40 20.04
CA TYR A 57 -7.18 9.15 19.25
C TYR A 57 -6.95 10.31 18.29
N LYS A 58 -5.73 10.83 18.31
CA LYS A 58 -5.29 11.87 17.35
C LYS A 58 -4.63 11.19 16.17
N TRP A 59 -5.29 11.24 15.03
CA TRP A 59 -4.75 10.73 13.79
C TRP A 59 -3.48 11.49 13.39
N ALA A 60 -2.51 10.77 12.83
CA ALA A 60 -1.31 11.39 12.29
C ALA A 60 -1.71 12.41 11.22
N HIS A 61 -1.16 13.61 11.32
CA HIS A 61 -1.34 14.69 10.37
C HIS A 61 0.00 15.36 10.13
N TYR A 62 0.36 15.56 8.88
CA TYR A 62 1.62 16.15 8.48
C TYR A 62 1.32 17.30 7.51
N ASP A 63 1.75 18.52 7.86
CA ASP A 63 1.63 19.70 6.99
C ASP A 63 2.66 19.65 5.86
N ASP A 64 3.81 19.04 6.12
CA ASP A 64 4.86 18.79 5.14
C ASP A 64 5.04 17.27 4.98
N VAL A 65 4.89 16.80 3.75
CA VAL A 65 5.10 15.40 3.38
C VAL A 65 6.28 15.33 2.42
N PRO A 66 7.51 15.14 2.94
CA PRO A 66 8.69 15.07 2.11
C PRO A 66 8.59 13.89 1.14
N PHE A 67 8.75 14.18 -0.12
CA PHE A 67 8.75 13.18 -1.20
C PHE A 67 10.09 13.22 -1.93
N SER A 68 10.86 12.15 -1.81
CA SER A 68 12.10 11.99 -2.56
C SER A 68 11.79 11.65 -4.02
N ARG A 69 12.24 12.48 -4.95
CA ARG A 69 12.11 12.19 -6.38
C ARG A 69 13.07 11.06 -6.75
N LEU A 70 12.60 10.16 -7.61
CA LEU A 70 13.47 9.13 -8.18
C LEU A 70 14.62 9.79 -8.94
N GLN A 71 15.82 9.26 -8.73
CA GLN A 71 17.03 9.74 -9.40
C GLN A 71 17.22 9.10 -10.78
N LYS A 72 16.49 8.04 -11.06
CA LYS A 72 16.52 7.26 -12.31
C LYS A 72 15.10 6.88 -12.75
N PRO A 73 14.90 6.50 -14.03
CA PRO A 73 13.60 6.04 -14.50
C PRO A 73 13.10 4.83 -13.72
N LEU A 74 11.79 4.67 -13.60
CA LEU A 74 11.19 3.52 -12.91
C LEU A 74 11.62 2.17 -13.51
N SER A 75 11.84 2.14 -14.82
CA SER A 75 12.36 0.96 -15.53
C SER A 75 13.82 0.58 -15.16
N GLU A 76 14.48 1.39 -14.37
CA GLU A 76 15.83 1.13 -13.83
C GLU A 76 15.79 0.98 -12.30
N CYS A 77 14.60 0.91 -11.70
CA CYS A 77 14.42 0.86 -10.25
C CYS A 77 14.09 -0.55 -9.76
N LYS A 78 14.74 -0.92 -8.65
CA LYS A 78 14.35 -2.07 -7.83
C LYS A 78 13.20 -1.68 -6.91
N VAL A 79 12.10 -2.43 -6.98
CA VAL A 79 10.85 -2.12 -6.26
C VAL A 79 10.58 -3.17 -5.19
N ALA A 80 10.26 -2.74 -3.97
CA ALA A 80 9.82 -3.64 -2.90
C ALA A 80 8.42 -3.26 -2.40
N VAL A 81 7.78 -4.18 -1.69
CA VAL A 81 6.46 -3.97 -1.06
C VAL A 81 6.60 -4.01 0.44
N VAL A 82 5.92 -3.07 1.11
CA VAL A 82 5.74 -3.04 2.57
C VAL A 82 4.25 -3.16 2.85
N THR A 83 3.85 -4.12 3.67
CA THR A 83 2.44 -4.35 4.03
C THR A 83 2.26 -4.46 5.54
N THR A 84 1.04 -4.23 6.02
CA THR A 84 0.65 -4.48 7.42
C THR A 84 0.10 -5.90 7.63
N ALA A 85 -0.12 -6.67 6.56
CA ALA A 85 -0.37 -8.11 6.70
C ALA A 85 0.90 -8.82 7.19
N MET A 86 0.74 -9.77 8.12
CA MET A 86 1.86 -10.49 8.71
C MET A 86 2.07 -11.86 8.03
N PRO A 87 3.29 -12.43 8.11
CA PRO A 87 3.50 -13.79 7.64
C PRO A 87 2.57 -14.78 8.34
N ASP A 88 1.96 -15.68 7.59
CA ASP A 88 1.10 -16.73 8.15
C ASP A 88 1.95 -17.84 8.80
N SER A 89 2.59 -17.49 9.90
CA SER A 89 3.50 -18.32 10.67
C SER A 89 3.34 -18.05 12.17
N LYS A 90 3.87 -18.94 13.02
CA LYS A 90 3.86 -18.75 14.46
C LYS A 90 4.53 -17.43 14.85
N ALA A 91 5.66 -17.08 14.25
CA ALA A 91 6.36 -15.82 14.52
C ALA A 91 5.54 -14.60 14.07
N GLY A 92 4.97 -14.63 12.86
CA GLY A 92 4.13 -13.54 12.36
C GLY A 92 2.86 -13.32 13.18
N ARG A 93 2.32 -14.38 13.81
CA ARG A 93 1.10 -14.30 14.64
C ARG A 93 1.36 -13.86 16.08
N SER A 94 2.58 -14.01 16.60
CA SER A 94 2.84 -13.84 18.03
C SER A 94 3.87 -12.77 18.38
N GLN A 95 4.61 -12.26 17.42
CA GLN A 95 5.72 -11.33 17.67
C GLN A 95 5.48 -10.00 16.97
N ARG A 96 5.45 -8.93 17.78
CA ARG A 96 5.45 -7.57 17.27
C ARG A 96 6.85 -7.18 16.81
N GLN A 97 7.14 -7.43 15.56
CA GLN A 97 8.39 -7.04 14.91
C GLN A 97 8.20 -6.89 13.40
N VAL A 98 9.15 -6.21 12.77
CA VAL A 98 9.24 -6.17 11.31
C VAL A 98 9.70 -7.52 10.79
N HIS A 99 8.97 -8.07 9.83
CA HIS A 99 9.37 -9.31 9.15
C HIS A 99 9.84 -9.02 7.73
N SER A 100 10.75 -9.84 7.23
CA SER A 100 11.14 -9.91 5.82
C SER A 100 10.84 -11.30 5.29
N CYS A 101 10.17 -11.39 4.16
CA CYS A 101 9.79 -12.63 3.53
C CYS A 101 10.22 -12.64 2.06
N ALA A 102 10.50 -13.80 1.51
CA ALA A 102 10.79 -13.93 0.08
C ALA A 102 9.61 -13.45 -0.76
N SER A 103 9.89 -12.62 -1.77
CA SER A 103 8.86 -12.14 -2.70
C SER A 103 8.32 -13.24 -3.60
N LEU A 104 9.17 -14.18 -3.97
CA LEU A 104 8.81 -15.31 -4.84
C LEU A 104 9.29 -16.63 -4.27
N PRO A 105 8.50 -17.72 -4.36
CA PRO A 105 7.11 -17.68 -4.83
C PRO A 105 6.23 -16.83 -3.91
N ALA A 106 5.29 -16.08 -4.48
CA ALA A 106 4.38 -15.25 -3.70
C ALA A 106 3.59 -16.10 -2.69
N PRO A 107 3.41 -15.66 -1.44
CA PRO A 107 2.68 -16.40 -0.44
C PRO A 107 1.22 -16.61 -0.85
N SER A 108 0.69 -17.81 -0.56
CA SER A 108 -0.71 -18.13 -0.82
C SER A 108 -1.67 -17.64 0.26
N SER A 109 -1.14 -17.31 1.45
CA SER A 109 -1.90 -16.75 2.57
C SER A 109 -1.04 -15.79 3.38
N MET A 110 -1.70 -14.81 4.02
CA MET A 110 -1.10 -13.90 4.98
C MET A 110 -1.99 -13.84 6.22
N TYR A 111 -1.40 -13.58 7.37
CA TYR A 111 -2.13 -13.38 8.61
C TYR A 111 -2.65 -11.94 8.67
N THR A 112 -3.97 -11.79 8.74
CA THR A 112 -4.68 -10.52 8.72
C THR A 112 -5.77 -10.41 9.79
N ASP A 113 -5.90 -11.40 10.68
CA ASP A 113 -7.02 -11.51 11.61
C ASP A 113 -7.12 -10.36 12.61
N GLU A 114 -5.99 -9.73 12.97
CA GLU A 114 -5.92 -8.61 13.90
C GLU A 114 -6.21 -7.26 13.23
N LEU A 115 -6.28 -7.23 11.89
CA LEU A 115 -6.57 -6.01 11.16
C LEU A 115 -8.05 -5.67 11.21
N SER A 116 -8.37 -4.37 11.22
CA SER A 116 -9.75 -3.88 11.37
C SER A 116 -10.36 -3.52 10.02
N TRP A 117 -11.23 -4.39 9.50
CA TRP A 117 -12.07 -4.11 8.34
C TRP A 117 -13.46 -4.73 8.52
N HIS A 118 -14.36 -4.48 7.57
CA HIS A 118 -15.71 -5.03 7.61
C HIS A 118 -15.74 -6.50 7.14
N LYS A 119 -15.37 -7.43 8.00
CA LYS A 119 -15.15 -8.86 7.70
C LYS A 119 -16.37 -9.59 7.11
N ASN A 120 -17.59 -9.04 7.26
CA ASN A 120 -18.80 -9.62 6.68
C ASN A 120 -19.02 -9.21 5.21
N MET A 121 -18.37 -8.12 4.77
CA MET A 121 -18.55 -7.56 3.42
C MET A 121 -17.34 -7.77 2.53
N THR A 122 -16.19 -8.07 3.10
CA THR A 122 -14.93 -8.26 2.38
C THR A 122 -14.06 -9.33 3.05
N HIS A 123 -13.04 -9.77 2.36
CA HIS A 123 -12.10 -10.79 2.82
C HIS A 123 -10.68 -10.49 2.31
N THR A 124 -9.71 -11.16 2.89
CA THR A 124 -8.28 -11.08 2.52
C THR A 124 -7.76 -12.40 1.92
N ASN A 125 -8.66 -13.20 1.32
CA ASN A 125 -8.29 -14.50 0.71
C ASN A 125 -7.52 -14.32 -0.62
N ASP A 126 -7.71 -13.19 -1.30
CA ASP A 126 -6.92 -12.82 -2.48
C ASP A 126 -5.71 -12.01 -2.05
N VAL A 127 -4.60 -12.70 -1.80
CA VAL A 127 -3.35 -12.07 -1.35
C VAL A 127 -2.84 -11.05 -2.35
N SER A 128 -3.02 -11.26 -3.64
CA SER A 128 -2.57 -10.33 -4.68
C SER A 128 -3.27 -8.98 -4.62
N SER A 129 -4.46 -8.89 -4.01
CA SER A 129 -5.20 -7.64 -3.87
C SER A 129 -4.53 -6.62 -2.92
N PHE A 130 -3.71 -7.08 -1.98
CA PHE A 130 -3.00 -6.24 -1.01
C PHE A 130 -1.49 -6.51 -0.94
N LEU A 131 -1.01 -7.55 -1.60
CA LEU A 131 0.42 -7.89 -1.72
C LEU A 131 0.70 -8.21 -3.20
N PRO A 132 0.85 -7.19 -4.06
CA PRO A 132 0.83 -7.36 -5.53
C PRO A 132 2.17 -7.86 -6.09
N LEU A 133 2.78 -8.90 -5.51
CA LEU A 133 4.09 -9.43 -5.94
C LEU A 133 4.03 -10.01 -7.36
N VAL A 134 2.98 -10.80 -7.67
CA VAL A 134 2.83 -11.39 -9.01
C VAL A 134 2.59 -10.32 -10.08
N PRO A 135 1.71 -9.31 -9.89
CA PRO A 135 1.62 -8.18 -10.80
C PRO A 135 2.94 -7.41 -10.98
N LEU A 136 3.71 -7.19 -9.90
CA LEU A 136 5.00 -6.51 -9.98
C LEU A 136 6.05 -7.34 -10.73
N LYS A 137 6.05 -8.67 -10.56
CA LYS A 137 6.92 -9.54 -11.37
C LYS A 137 6.58 -9.44 -12.87
N ARG A 138 5.30 -9.32 -13.23
CA ARG A 138 4.91 -9.06 -14.62
C ARG A 138 5.38 -7.69 -15.12
N CYS A 139 5.40 -6.67 -14.24
CA CYS A 139 5.98 -5.37 -14.60
C CYS A 139 7.49 -5.47 -14.88
N GLU A 140 8.22 -6.26 -14.10
CA GLU A 140 9.64 -6.56 -14.34
C GLU A 140 9.81 -7.28 -15.69
N ASP A 141 9.06 -8.36 -15.93
CA ASP A 141 9.11 -9.11 -17.19
C ASP A 141 8.79 -8.26 -18.43
N GLN A 142 8.05 -7.17 -18.25
CA GLN A 142 7.71 -6.19 -19.29
C GLN A 142 8.69 -5.00 -19.37
N GLY A 143 9.69 -4.94 -18.50
CA GLY A 143 10.66 -3.84 -18.44
C GLY A 143 10.06 -2.52 -17.93
N LEU A 144 8.95 -2.55 -17.21
CA LEU A 144 8.33 -1.38 -16.58
C LEU A 144 9.03 -0.99 -15.27
N ILE A 145 9.61 -1.96 -14.60
CA ILE A 145 10.55 -1.83 -13.49
C ILE A 145 11.77 -2.67 -13.82
N ASP A 146 12.92 -2.40 -13.19
CA ASP A 146 14.13 -3.19 -13.36
C ASP A 146 14.02 -4.54 -12.67
N GLU A 147 13.66 -4.51 -11.39
CA GLU A 147 13.64 -5.70 -10.54
C GLU A 147 12.57 -5.61 -9.46
N LEU A 148 11.85 -6.70 -9.22
CA LEU A 148 11.11 -6.90 -7.98
C LEU A 148 12.09 -7.32 -6.88
N GLY A 149 12.11 -6.62 -5.76
CA GLY A 149 12.96 -6.96 -4.63
C GLY A 149 12.80 -8.42 -4.20
N ASP A 150 13.92 -9.08 -3.87
CA ASP A 150 13.94 -10.48 -3.41
C ASP A 150 13.06 -10.70 -2.17
N ARG A 151 12.88 -9.64 -1.39
CA ARG A 151 12.08 -9.65 -0.15
C ARG A 151 11.02 -8.56 -0.18
N PHE A 152 9.85 -8.89 0.38
CA PHE A 152 8.88 -7.90 0.84
C PHE A 152 8.92 -7.81 2.36
N TYR A 153 8.35 -6.73 2.91
CA TYR A 153 8.43 -6.45 4.34
C TYR A 153 7.04 -6.33 4.93
N CYS A 154 6.91 -6.84 6.17
CA CYS A 154 5.69 -6.73 6.95
C CYS A 154 5.97 -5.89 8.19
N ILE A 155 5.13 -4.88 8.44
CA ILE A 155 5.19 -4.05 9.64
C ILE A 155 3.99 -4.32 10.53
N PRO A 156 4.15 -4.36 11.85
CA PRO A 156 3.04 -4.53 12.77
C PRO A 156 2.04 -3.40 12.65
N THR A 157 0.76 -3.75 12.65
CA THR A 157 -0.31 -2.76 12.77
C THR A 157 -0.48 -2.38 14.22
N GLU A 158 -0.35 -1.10 14.54
CA GLU A 158 -0.64 -0.57 15.87
C GLU A 158 -0.96 0.93 15.80
N TYR A 159 -1.55 1.45 16.88
CA TYR A 159 -1.90 2.87 16.97
C TYR A 159 -0.80 3.74 17.61
N SER A 160 0.38 3.20 17.89
CA SER A 160 1.52 3.96 18.42
C SER A 160 2.30 4.63 17.29
N GLN A 161 2.00 5.89 17.02
CA GLN A 161 2.76 6.70 16.06
C GLN A 161 4.25 6.76 16.44
N ARG A 162 4.56 6.80 17.74
CA ARG A 162 5.94 6.79 18.22
C ARG A 162 6.68 5.52 17.81
N ASN A 163 6.09 4.33 18.01
CA ASN A 163 6.72 3.07 17.61
C ASN A 163 6.94 3.01 16.09
N SER A 164 5.96 3.48 15.31
CA SER A 164 6.11 3.53 13.86
C SER A 164 7.25 4.43 13.42
N LEU A 165 7.42 5.59 14.07
CA LEU A 165 8.44 6.57 13.72
C LEU A 165 9.83 6.20 14.25
N GLU A 166 9.92 5.70 15.49
CA GLU A 166 11.20 5.46 16.17
C GLU A 166 11.76 4.07 15.93
N ASN A 167 10.91 3.09 15.60
CA ASN A 167 11.32 1.70 15.45
C ASN A 167 11.04 1.14 14.05
N ASP A 168 9.77 1.10 13.62
CA ASP A 168 9.40 0.35 12.41
C ASP A 168 9.92 1.00 11.13
N ALA A 169 9.74 2.32 10.97
CA ALA A 169 10.17 3.03 9.78
C ALA A 169 11.70 3.02 9.60
N PRO A 170 12.52 3.28 10.66
CA PRO A 170 13.98 3.16 10.56
C PRO A 170 14.43 1.74 10.20
N GLU A 171 13.78 0.70 10.76
CA GLU A 171 14.13 -0.69 10.44
C GLU A 171 13.78 -1.06 8.99
N ILE A 172 12.59 -0.65 8.51
CA ILE A 172 12.23 -0.86 7.10
C ILE A 172 13.21 -0.13 6.18
N LEU A 173 13.55 1.12 6.50
CA LEU A 173 14.52 1.89 5.71
C LEU A 173 15.88 1.16 5.65
N ALA A 174 16.39 0.70 6.78
CA ALA A 174 17.67 -0.03 6.84
C ALA A 174 17.64 -1.31 6.00
N ARG A 175 16.54 -2.06 6.04
CA ARG A 175 16.36 -3.27 5.23
C ARG A 175 16.25 -2.95 3.73
N CYS A 176 15.52 -1.90 3.36
CA CYS A 176 15.44 -1.44 1.96
C CYS A 176 16.82 -1.01 1.44
N GLN A 177 17.60 -0.30 2.26
CA GLN A 177 18.96 0.09 1.90
C GLN A 177 19.89 -1.11 1.75
N GLN A 178 19.80 -2.10 2.65
CA GLN A 178 20.54 -3.35 2.56
C GLN A 178 20.23 -4.11 1.26
N ASP A 179 18.98 -4.11 0.83
CA ASP A 179 18.51 -4.79 -0.37
C ASP A 179 18.63 -3.95 -1.64
N VAL A 180 19.21 -2.73 -1.52
CA VAL A 180 19.39 -1.77 -2.64
C VAL A 180 18.05 -1.45 -3.31
N VAL A 181 16.98 -1.29 -2.52
CA VAL A 181 15.65 -0.92 -3.01
C VAL A 181 15.61 0.57 -3.33
N ASP A 182 15.16 0.92 -4.53
CA ASP A 182 14.99 2.30 -4.98
C ASP A 182 13.60 2.85 -4.65
N VAL A 183 12.58 1.97 -4.68
CA VAL A 183 11.17 2.33 -4.48
C VAL A 183 10.49 1.33 -3.55
N ALA A 184 9.85 1.82 -2.50
CA ALA A 184 8.99 1.02 -1.65
C ALA A 184 7.51 1.39 -1.88
N ILE A 185 6.68 0.38 -2.18
CA ILE A 185 5.23 0.52 -2.27
C ILE A 185 4.64 0.16 -0.92
N LEU A 186 3.96 1.11 -0.28
CA LEU A 186 3.30 0.91 1.00
C LEU A 186 1.85 0.49 0.78
N VAL A 187 1.49 -0.70 1.25
CA VAL A 187 0.14 -1.28 1.11
C VAL A 187 -0.41 -1.59 2.51
N PRO A 188 -0.98 -0.59 3.19
CA PRO A 188 -1.64 -0.81 4.47
C PRO A 188 -2.99 -1.51 4.28
N LEU A 189 -3.35 -2.35 5.25
CA LEU A 189 -4.66 -2.98 5.40
C LEU A 189 -5.39 -2.44 6.62
#